data_899586828f4356d84548e7b2c06f6a0e
#
_entry.id   899586828f4356d84548e7b2c06f6a0e
#
_cell.length_a   1.000
_cell.length_b   1.000
_cell.length_c   1.000
_cell.angle_alpha   90.00
_cell.angle_beta   90.00
_cell.angle_gamma   90.00
#
_symmetry.space_group_name_H-M   'P 1'
#
loop_
_entity.id
_entity.type
_entity.pdbx_description
1 polymer ?
#
loop_
_entity_poly.entity_id
_entity_poly.type
_entity_poly.pdbx_seq_one_letter_code
_entity_poly.pdbx_strand_id
1 'polypeptide(L)'
;MNIKKLTTAEVSKMRDSEGLVLQGCGGDLQEWVVGINKLLVDKGIVKSGKELSNIASFKYNDLTCLVFLLDNAELDMSKLAMWRLATRDIFGSMWLSDFIDNYLGIISDKPDCPLIGADGNIFNLVGIASKTLKKHGQSSQASAMQKRVLSSGSYDEALCIIGEYVNIVSVDDTDDE
;
A
#
# COMPACT_ATOMS: atom_id res chain seq x y z
N MET A 1 24.70 -3.24 -3.76
CA MET A 1 23.59 -2.42 -3.21
C MET A 1 22.48 -3.37 -2.76
N ASN A 2 21.86 -3.16 -1.61
CA ASN A 2 20.86 -4.10 -1.10
C ASN A 2 19.46 -3.65 -1.53
N ILE A 3 18.74 -4.49 -2.28
CA ILE A 3 17.36 -4.25 -2.69
C ILE A 3 16.44 -4.89 -1.65
N LYS A 4 15.70 -4.07 -0.93
CA LYS A 4 14.73 -4.55 0.07
C LYS A 4 13.54 -5.18 -0.63
N LYS A 5 13.08 -6.34 -0.18
CA LYS A 5 11.83 -6.94 -0.68
C LYS A 5 10.67 -6.45 0.17
N LEU A 6 9.62 -5.97 -0.50
CA LEU A 6 8.38 -5.49 0.12
C LEU A 6 7.19 -6.29 -0.41
N THR A 7 6.16 -6.35 0.39
CA THR A 7 4.82 -6.78 -0.03
C THR A 7 4.02 -5.58 -0.57
N THR A 8 2.97 -5.81 -1.34
CA THR A 8 2.05 -4.76 -1.79
C THR A 8 1.40 -4.02 -0.62
N ALA A 9 1.13 -4.74 0.49
CA ALA A 9 0.60 -4.15 1.71
C ALA A 9 1.59 -3.19 2.40
N GLU A 10 2.89 -3.46 2.35
CA GLU A 10 3.91 -2.54 2.85
C GLU A 10 4.04 -1.32 1.93
N VAL A 11 4.03 -1.54 0.61
CA VAL A 11 4.09 -0.45 -0.37
C VAL A 11 2.88 0.48 -0.25
N SER A 12 1.67 -0.05 -0.04
CA SER A 12 0.46 0.78 0.11
C SER A 12 0.49 1.72 1.33
N LYS A 13 1.32 1.42 2.33
CA LYS A 13 1.53 2.26 3.52
C LYS A 13 2.55 3.39 3.29
N MET A 14 3.22 3.41 2.14
CA MET A 14 4.28 4.36 1.83
C MET A 14 3.77 5.65 1.15
N ARG A 15 2.52 6.05 1.41
CA ARG A 15 1.89 7.22 0.79
C ARG A 15 2.62 8.54 1.02
N ASP A 16 3.29 8.64 2.17
CA ASP A 16 4.03 9.85 2.55
C ASP A 16 5.49 9.83 2.02
N SER A 17 5.87 8.77 1.32
CA SER A 17 7.20 8.65 0.71
C SER A 17 7.15 9.03 -0.77
N GLU A 18 8.10 9.84 -1.20
CA GLU A 18 8.29 10.10 -2.63
C GLU A 18 9.12 8.99 -3.27
N GLY A 19 8.71 8.52 -4.44
CA GLY A 19 9.39 7.44 -5.11
C GLY A 19 9.05 7.35 -6.60
N LEU A 20 9.93 6.67 -7.32
CA LEU A 20 9.72 6.29 -8.72
C LEU A 20 9.53 4.78 -8.79
N VAL A 21 8.39 4.33 -9.28
CA VAL A 21 8.10 2.90 -9.53
C VAL A 21 8.38 2.57 -10.98
N LEU A 22 9.10 1.48 -11.22
CA LEU A 22 9.29 0.86 -12.53
C LEU A 22 8.62 -0.52 -12.51
N GLN A 23 7.89 -0.85 -13.57
CA GLN A 23 7.15 -2.10 -13.67
C GLN A 23 7.79 -3.03 -14.71
N GLY A 24 7.67 -4.34 -14.49
CA GLY A 24 8.14 -5.33 -15.43
C GLY A 24 9.67 -5.54 -15.44
N CYS A 25 10.33 -5.25 -14.32
CA CYS A 25 11.77 -5.45 -14.16
C CYS A 25 12.07 -6.96 -14.07
N GLY A 26 12.41 -7.58 -15.19
CA GLY A 26 12.81 -9.00 -15.27
C GLY A 26 14.32 -9.17 -15.17
N GLY A 27 14.79 -10.41 -14.92
CA GLY A 27 16.20 -10.74 -14.84
C GLY A 27 16.87 -10.29 -13.54
N ASP A 28 18.12 -9.88 -13.62
CA ASP A 28 18.88 -9.41 -12.47
C ASP A 28 18.48 -7.97 -12.11
N LEU A 29 17.87 -7.81 -10.94
CA LEU A 29 17.42 -6.51 -10.45
C LEU A 29 18.58 -5.54 -10.17
N GLN A 30 19.80 -6.04 -9.91
CA GLN A 30 20.99 -5.19 -9.73
C GLN A 30 21.38 -4.49 -11.03
N GLU A 31 21.24 -5.16 -12.18
CA GLU A 31 21.49 -4.55 -13.48
C GLU A 31 20.52 -3.39 -13.76
N TRP A 32 19.24 -3.56 -13.38
CA TRP A 32 18.25 -2.50 -13.45
C TRP A 32 18.62 -1.30 -12.59
N VAL A 33 19.01 -1.56 -11.34
CA VAL A 33 19.39 -0.49 -10.40
C VAL A 33 20.60 0.29 -10.90
N VAL A 34 21.63 -0.40 -11.35
CA VAL A 34 22.84 0.24 -11.89
C VAL A 34 22.51 1.03 -13.17
N GLY A 35 21.76 0.43 -14.09
CA GLY A 35 21.36 1.06 -15.35
C GLY A 35 20.54 2.32 -15.15
N ILE A 36 19.53 2.27 -14.30
CA ILE A 36 18.66 3.43 -13.99
C ILE A 36 19.44 4.53 -13.29
N ASN A 37 20.25 4.19 -12.27
CA ASN A 37 21.08 5.19 -11.59
C ASN A 37 22.02 5.90 -12.56
N LYS A 38 22.67 5.13 -13.43
CA LYS A 38 23.53 5.70 -14.46
C LYS A 38 22.78 6.67 -15.38
N LEU A 39 21.58 6.27 -15.86
CA LEU A 39 20.75 7.14 -16.68
C LEU A 39 20.35 8.44 -15.97
N LEU A 40 20.01 8.37 -14.68
CA LEU A 40 19.63 9.54 -13.90
C LEU A 40 20.82 10.50 -13.69
N VAL A 41 22.02 9.96 -13.49
CA VAL A 41 23.26 10.75 -13.38
C VAL A 41 23.65 11.36 -14.72
N ASP A 42 23.68 10.57 -15.79
CA ASP A 42 24.06 11.02 -17.15
C ASP A 42 23.14 12.13 -17.68
N LYS A 43 21.87 12.11 -17.30
CA LYS A 43 20.91 13.16 -17.65
C LYS A 43 20.93 14.36 -16.71
N GLY A 44 21.81 14.37 -15.70
CA GLY A 44 21.90 15.43 -14.71
C GLY A 44 20.62 15.62 -13.90
N ILE A 45 19.89 14.53 -13.68
CA ILE A 45 18.71 14.48 -12.80
C ILE A 45 19.17 14.44 -11.34
N VAL A 46 20.20 13.63 -11.06
CA VAL A 46 20.86 13.59 -9.76
C VAL A 46 21.92 14.69 -9.71
N LYS A 47 21.70 15.70 -8.87
CA LYS A 47 22.57 16.89 -8.79
C LYS A 47 23.90 16.64 -8.10
N SER A 48 23.92 15.79 -7.08
CA SER A 48 25.10 15.49 -6.27
C SER A 48 26.02 14.43 -6.86
N GLY A 49 25.65 13.81 -7.99
CA GLY A 49 26.35 12.64 -8.53
C GLY A 49 26.23 11.39 -7.65
N LYS A 50 25.45 11.45 -6.57
CA LYS A 50 25.19 10.30 -5.70
C LYS A 50 24.02 9.49 -6.24
N GLU A 51 24.27 8.21 -6.47
CA GLU A 51 23.21 7.27 -6.87
C GLU A 51 22.10 7.15 -5.82
N LEU A 52 20.89 6.88 -6.29
CA LEU A 52 19.80 6.51 -5.41
C LEU A 52 20.10 5.15 -4.77
N SER A 53 20.10 5.08 -3.45
CA SER A 53 20.52 3.91 -2.70
C SER A 53 19.37 3.22 -1.94
N ASN A 54 18.27 3.93 -1.71
CA ASN A 54 17.09 3.39 -1.03
C ASN A 54 16.14 2.78 -2.06
N ILE A 55 16.33 1.48 -2.32
CA ILE A 55 15.63 0.77 -3.39
C ILE A 55 14.96 -0.47 -2.82
N ALA A 56 13.72 -0.68 -3.23
CA ALA A 56 12.98 -1.88 -2.89
C ALA A 56 12.37 -2.53 -4.15
N SER A 57 12.04 -3.80 -4.03
CA SER A 57 11.31 -4.57 -5.04
C SER A 57 10.05 -5.17 -4.44
N PHE A 58 9.01 -5.29 -5.24
CA PHE A 58 7.77 -5.96 -4.88
C PHE A 58 7.14 -6.63 -6.11
N LYS A 59 6.15 -7.48 -5.88
CA LYS A 59 5.37 -8.12 -6.94
C LYS A 59 4.01 -7.46 -7.06
N TYR A 60 3.58 -7.19 -8.29
CA TYR A 60 2.25 -6.73 -8.61
C TYR A 60 1.78 -7.36 -9.92
N ASN A 61 0.65 -8.10 -9.90
CA ASN A 61 0.10 -8.83 -11.06
C ASN A 61 1.18 -9.65 -11.79
N ASP A 62 1.93 -10.47 -11.05
CA ASP A 62 3.05 -11.30 -11.51
C ASP A 62 4.25 -10.53 -12.08
N LEU A 63 4.16 -9.21 -12.20
CA LEU A 63 5.27 -8.36 -12.60
C LEU A 63 6.18 -8.06 -11.40
N THR A 64 7.48 -8.06 -11.64
CA THR A 64 8.43 -7.51 -10.67
C THR A 64 8.51 -6.02 -10.84
N CYS A 65 8.29 -5.28 -9.77
CA CYS A 65 8.41 -3.84 -9.72
C CYS A 65 9.61 -3.43 -8.87
N LEU A 66 10.28 -2.35 -9.27
CA LEU A 66 11.29 -1.67 -8.47
C LEU A 66 10.76 -0.32 -8.05
N VAL A 67 10.99 0.06 -6.81
CA VAL A 67 10.74 1.41 -6.30
C VAL A 67 12.06 2.04 -5.86
N PHE A 68 12.36 3.20 -6.43
CA PHE A 68 13.48 4.06 -6.08
C PHE A 68 12.93 5.16 -5.18
N LEU A 69 13.21 5.09 -3.89
CA LEU A 69 12.79 6.12 -2.95
C LEU A 69 13.70 7.34 -3.09
N LEU A 70 13.08 8.51 -3.13
CA LEU A 70 13.77 9.76 -3.43
C LEU A 70 14.29 10.47 -2.17
N ASP A 71 14.19 9.81 -1.01
CA ASP A 71 14.60 10.33 0.28
C ASP A 71 16.07 10.81 0.26
N ASN A 72 16.30 12.02 0.70
CA ASN A 72 17.63 12.60 0.86
C ASN A 72 18.46 12.72 -0.42
N ALA A 73 17.85 12.61 -1.61
CA ALA A 73 18.53 12.80 -2.87
C ALA A 73 18.34 14.24 -3.38
N GLU A 74 19.44 14.88 -3.77
CA GLU A 74 19.38 16.17 -4.45
C GLU A 74 19.05 15.95 -5.93
N LEU A 75 17.78 16.16 -6.28
CA LEU A 75 17.25 15.89 -7.62
C LEU A 75 16.81 17.16 -8.34
N ASP A 76 16.97 17.16 -9.65
CA ASP A 76 16.25 18.08 -10.53
C ASP A 76 14.87 17.47 -10.83
N MET A 77 13.87 17.88 -10.04
CA MET A 77 12.52 17.33 -10.14
C MET A 77 11.87 17.59 -11.50
N SER A 78 12.19 18.69 -12.16
CA SER A 78 11.67 18.99 -13.50
C SER A 78 12.19 17.99 -14.53
N LYS A 79 13.50 17.73 -14.50
CA LYS A 79 14.12 16.73 -15.37
C LYS A 79 13.62 15.31 -15.06
N LEU A 80 13.46 14.97 -13.77
CA LEU A 80 12.94 13.68 -13.35
C LEU A 80 11.49 13.48 -13.85
N ALA A 81 10.64 14.49 -13.72
CA ALA A 81 9.26 14.44 -14.21
C ALA A 81 9.20 14.24 -15.73
N MET A 82 10.02 14.96 -16.49
CA MET A 82 10.11 14.81 -17.95
C MET A 82 10.66 13.43 -18.34
N TRP A 83 11.69 12.94 -17.65
CA TRP A 83 12.22 11.61 -17.89
C TRP A 83 11.18 10.51 -17.60
N ARG A 84 10.44 10.65 -16.49
CA ARG A 84 9.36 9.72 -16.14
C ARG A 84 8.28 9.68 -17.24
N LEU A 85 7.85 10.83 -17.74
CA LEU A 85 6.88 10.88 -18.84
C LEU A 85 7.40 10.21 -20.10
N ALA A 86 8.66 10.48 -20.46
CA ALA A 86 9.30 9.91 -21.65
C ALA A 86 9.52 8.38 -21.55
N THR A 87 9.62 7.84 -20.35
CA THR A 87 9.90 6.41 -20.10
C THR A 87 8.67 5.61 -19.65
N ARG A 88 7.51 6.26 -19.56
CA ARG A 88 6.27 5.63 -19.09
C ARG A 88 5.92 4.37 -19.88
N ASP A 89 5.98 4.45 -21.19
CA ASP A 89 5.62 3.33 -22.07
C ASP A 89 6.72 2.26 -22.17
N ILE A 90 7.96 2.61 -21.80
CA ILE A 90 9.11 1.71 -21.87
C ILE A 90 9.27 0.92 -20.56
N PHE A 91 9.21 1.61 -19.42
CA PHE A 91 9.47 1.02 -18.09
C PHE A 91 8.24 0.97 -17.19
N GLY A 92 7.06 1.35 -17.71
CA GLY A 92 5.89 1.55 -16.85
C GLY A 92 6.16 2.52 -15.71
N SER A 93 7.01 3.55 -15.95
CA SER A 93 7.47 4.45 -14.90
C SER A 93 6.33 5.32 -14.36
N MET A 94 6.22 5.38 -13.04
CA MET A 94 5.13 6.07 -12.35
C MET A 94 5.63 6.63 -11.01
N TRP A 95 5.00 7.69 -10.52
CA TRP A 95 5.20 8.11 -9.13
C TRP A 95 4.66 7.06 -8.17
N LEU A 96 5.31 6.89 -7.03
CA LEU A 96 4.89 5.92 -6.02
C LEU A 96 3.48 6.21 -5.51
N SER A 97 3.15 7.48 -5.26
CA SER A 97 1.82 7.91 -4.84
C SER A 97 0.75 7.54 -5.88
N ASP A 98 1.02 7.83 -7.16
CA ASP A 98 0.10 7.49 -8.26
C ASP A 98 -0.05 5.97 -8.41
N PHE A 99 1.03 5.21 -8.21
CA PHE A 99 0.99 3.76 -8.25
C PHE A 99 0.11 3.20 -7.13
N ILE A 100 0.29 3.70 -5.91
CA ILE A 100 -0.53 3.31 -4.77
C ILE A 100 -2.00 3.62 -5.02
N ASP A 101 -2.31 4.83 -5.46
CA ASP A 101 -3.70 5.27 -5.65
C ASP A 101 -4.41 4.55 -6.80
N ASN A 102 -3.72 4.30 -7.90
CA ASN A 102 -4.34 3.73 -9.10
C ASN A 102 -4.33 2.20 -9.13
N TYR A 103 -3.36 1.54 -8.49
CA TYR A 103 -3.15 0.10 -8.63
C TYR A 103 -3.26 -0.68 -7.34
N LEU A 104 -2.84 -0.12 -6.19
CA LEU A 104 -2.94 -0.83 -4.92
C LEU A 104 -4.25 -0.47 -4.19
N GLY A 105 -4.89 0.63 -4.60
CA GLY A 105 -6.07 1.14 -3.93
C GLY A 105 -5.80 1.54 -2.48
N ILE A 106 -6.84 1.83 -1.74
CA ILE A 106 -6.77 1.81 -0.29
C ILE A 106 -6.83 0.34 0.09
N ILE A 107 -5.68 -0.30 0.30
CA ILE A 107 -5.67 -1.53 1.08
C ILE A 107 -6.13 -1.06 2.46
N SER A 108 -7.42 -1.22 2.68
CA SER A 108 -8.00 -0.97 3.98
C SER A 108 -7.25 -1.86 4.97
N ASP A 109 -6.60 -1.29 5.97
CA ASP A 109 -6.08 -2.07 7.11
C ASP A 109 -7.23 -2.75 7.88
N LYS A 110 -8.44 -2.65 7.35
CA LYS A 110 -9.64 -3.26 7.89
C LYS A 110 -9.62 -4.74 7.57
N PRO A 111 -9.59 -5.60 8.58
CA PRO A 111 -9.69 -7.04 8.35
C PRO A 111 -11.09 -7.42 7.86
N ASP A 112 -11.18 -8.46 7.06
CA ASP A 112 -12.46 -9.04 6.67
C ASP A 112 -13.16 -9.64 7.88
N CYS A 113 -14.43 -9.31 8.03
CA CYS A 113 -15.24 -9.70 9.17
C CYS A 113 -16.57 -10.29 8.70
N PRO A 114 -16.83 -11.58 8.96
CA PRO A 114 -18.03 -12.27 8.47
C PRO A 114 -19.25 -11.87 9.31
N LEU A 115 -19.91 -10.80 8.93
CA LEU A 115 -21.13 -10.30 9.60
C LEU A 115 -22.41 -10.58 8.80
N ILE A 116 -22.32 -10.72 7.47
CA ILE A 116 -23.50 -11.05 6.64
C ILE A 116 -23.82 -12.52 6.84
N GLY A 117 -25.03 -12.81 7.32
CA GLY A 117 -25.47 -14.14 7.69
C GLY A 117 -25.28 -14.52 9.17
N ALA A 118 -24.58 -13.69 9.93
CA ALA A 118 -24.52 -13.82 11.38
C ALA A 118 -25.81 -13.36 12.06
N ASP A 119 -26.01 -13.72 13.34
CA ASP A 119 -27.11 -13.16 14.14
C ASP A 119 -26.99 -11.63 14.20
N GLY A 120 -27.99 -10.94 13.71
CA GLY A 120 -28.02 -9.50 13.52
C GLY A 120 -28.15 -8.68 14.82
N ASN A 121 -28.07 -9.30 15.98
CA ASN A 121 -28.01 -8.57 17.24
C ASN A 121 -26.73 -7.72 17.29
N ILE A 122 -26.88 -6.42 17.53
CA ILE A 122 -25.75 -5.48 17.48
C ILE A 122 -24.63 -5.85 18.44
N PHE A 123 -24.93 -6.39 19.62
CA PHE A 123 -23.94 -6.83 20.59
C PHE A 123 -23.14 -8.03 20.07
N ASN A 124 -23.78 -8.93 19.32
CA ASN A 124 -23.14 -10.04 18.66
C ASN A 124 -22.21 -9.56 17.55
N LEU A 125 -22.68 -8.65 16.68
CA LEU A 125 -21.90 -8.10 15.59
C LEU A 125 -20.67 -7.33 16.09
N VAL A 126 -20.81 -6.53 17.14
CA VAL A 126 -19.69 -5.84 17.80
C VAL A 126 -18.70 -6.84 18.39
N GLY A 127 -19.19 -7.93 18.97
CA GLY A 127 -18.36 -9.00 19.51
C GLY A 127 -17.52 -9.68 18.45
N ILE A 128 -18.11 -10.03 17.31
CA ILE A 128 -17.42 -10.63 16.16
C ILE A 128 -16.37 -9.66 15.60
N ALA A 129 -16.76 -8.41 15.35
CA ALA A 129 -15.84 -7.38 14.83
C ALA A 129 -14.68 -7.10 15.78
N SER A 130 -14.93 -7.01 17.09
CA SER A 130 -13.89 -6.84 18.11
C SER A 130 -12.91 -8.03 18.13
N LYS A 131 -13.43 -9.25 18.04
CA LYS A 131 -12.59 -10.46 17.98
C LYS A 131 -11.72 -10.48 16.74
N THR A 132 -12.30 -10.12 15.59
CA THR A 132 -11.57 -10.01 14.32
C THR A 132 -10.45 -8.98 14.40
N LEU A 133 -10.72 -7.77 14.88
CA LEU A 133 -9.71 -6.74 15.07
C LEU A 133 -8.57 -7.18 16.00
N LYS A 134 -8.90 -7.81 17.12
CA LYS A 134 -7.91 -8.32 18.08
C LYS A 134 -7.04 -9.42 17.46
N LYS A 135 -7.62 -10.33 16.68
CA LYS A 135 -6.90 -11.39 15.95
C LYS A 135 -5.87 -10.79 14.97
N HIS A 136 -6.17 -9.62 14.39
CA HIS A 136 -5.27 -8.89 13.49
C HIS A 136 -4.36 -7.86 14.20
N GLY A 137 -4.19 -7.97 15.53
CA GLY A 137 -3.31 -7.09 16.30
C GLY A 137 -3.84 -5.66 16.51
N GLN A 138 -5.12 -5.40 16.21
CA GLN A 138 -5.75 -4.09 16.25
C GLN A 138 -6.62 -3.91 17.53
N SER A 139 -6.09 -4.27 18.69
CA SER A 139 -6.83 -4.23 19.95
C SER A 139 -7.27 -2.81 20.36
N SER A 140 -6.48 -1.78 20.06
CA SER A 140 -6.84 -0.38 20.31
C SER A 140 -8.01 0.07 19.43
N GLN A 141 -8.04 -0.39 18.17
CA GLN A 141 -9.14 -0.16 17.23
C GLN A 141 -10.43 -0.83 17.71
N ALA A 142 -10.34 -2.08 18.22
CA ALA A 142 -11.48 -2.79 18.78
C ALA A 142 -12.09 -2.02 19.94
N SER A 143 -11.28 -1.49 20.84
CA SER A 143 -11.75 -0.70 21.99
C SER A 143 -12.38 0.63 21.56
N ALA A 144 -11.79 1.32 20.58
CA ALA A 144 -12.32 2.56 20.03
C ALA A 144 -13.68 2.33 19.33
N MET A 145 -13.80 1.26 18.53
CA MET A 145 -15.04 0.85 17.86
C MET A 145 -16.14 0.59 18.89
N GLN A 146 -15.87 -0.23 19.93
CA GLN A 146 -16.84 -0.55 20.97
C GLN A 146 -17.39 0.70 21.66
N LYS A 147 -16.52 1.63 22.03
CA LYS A 147 -16.93 2.91 22.65
C LYS A 147 -17.86 3.70 21.76
N ARG A 148 -17.54 3.81 20.47
CA ARG A 148 -18.36 4.54 19.50
C ARG A 148 -19.70 3.88 19.29
N VAL A 149 -19.75 2.55 19.14
CA VAL A 149 -20.99 1.80 18.98
C VAL A 149 -21.89 1.93 20.20
N LEU A 150 -21.34 1.85 21.41
CA LEU A 150 -22.12 2.03 22.65
C LEU A 150 -22.70 3.45 22.80
N SER A 151 -22.09 4.44 22.14
CA SER A 151 -22.55 5.83 22.12
C SER A 151 -23.45 6.14 20.92
N SER A 152 -23.68 5.19 20.02
CA SER A 152 -24.53 5.38 18.84
C SER A 152 -26.00 5.48 19.22
N GLY A 153 -26.74 6.27 18.44
CA GLY A 153 -28.18 6.53 18.69
C GLY A 153 -29.11 5.56 17.97
N SER A 154 -28.59 4.72 17.06
CA SER A 154 -29.39 3.80 16.27
C SER A 154 -28.59 2.56 15.84
N TYR A 155 -29.32 1.52 15.43
CA TYR A 155 -28.75 0.29 14.88
C TYR A 155 -27.96 0.57 13.59
N ASP A 156 -28.52 1.39 12.70
CA ASP A 156 -27.87 1.73 11.41
C ASP A 156 -26.58 2.52 11.64
N GLU A 157 -26.57 3.45 12.58
CA GLU A 157 -25.36 4.18 12.97
C GLU A 157 -24.30 3.24 13.54
N ALA A 158 -24.70 2.28 14.38
CA ALA A 158 -23.80 1.27 14.92
C ALA A 158 -23.16 0.40 13.83
N LEU A 159 -23.95 -0.03 12.82
CA LEU A 159 -23.43 -0.78 11.67
C LEU A 159 -22.46 0.06 10.83
N CYS A 160 -22.76 1.33 10.58
CA CYS A 160 -21.87 2.24 9.89
C CYS A 160 -20.52 2.36 10.63
N ILE A 161 -20.55 2.52 11.96
CA ILE A 161 -19.34 2.58 12.79
C ILE A 161 -18.53 1.28 12.66
N ILE A 162 -19.16 0.11 12.74
CA ILE A 162 -18.47 -1.17 12.56
C ILE A 162 -17.76 -1.23 11.19
N GLY A 163 -18.46 -0.82 10.11
CA GLY A 163 -17.93 -0.77 8.76
C GLY A 163 -16.75 0.20 8.56
N GLU A 164 -16.54 1.16 9.46
CA GLU A 164 -15.35 2.01 9.46
C GLU A 164 -14.08 1.25 9.90
N TYR A 165 -14.23 0.18 10.70
CA TYR A 165 -13.12 -0.57 11.29
C TYR A 165 -12.86 -1.92 10.64
N VAL A 166 -13.86 -2.56 10.03
CA VAL A 166 -13.74 -3.86 9.37
C VAL A 166 -14.40 -3.85 8.00
N ASN A 167 -13.96 -4.74 7.11
CA ASN A 167 -14.67 -5.05 5.86
C ASN A 167 -15.76 -6.06 6.19
N ILE A 168 -17.01 -5.70 5.94
CA ILE A 168 -18.16 -6.59 6.18
C ILE A 168 -18.27 -7.55 4.99
N VAL A 169 -18.07 -8.84 5.25
CA VAL A 169 -18.18 -9.91 4.26
C VAL A 169 -19.21 -10.96 4.67
N SER A 170 -19.57 -11.87 3.76
CA SER A 170 -20.47 -12.99 4.04
C SER A 170 -19.77 -14.07 4.87
N VAL A 171 -20.53 -14.73 5.72
CA VAL A 171 -20.04 -15.91 6.47
C VAL A 171 -19.59 -17.02 5.52
N ASP A 172 -20.25 -17.14 4.34
CA ASP A 172 -19.95 -18.18 3.34
C ASP A 172 -18.63 -17.94 2.59
N ASP A 173 -18.10 -16.70 2.61
CA ASP A 173 -16.84 -16.35 1.92
C ASP A 173 -15.59 -16.67 2.75
N THR A 174 -15.73 -17.19 3.97
CA THR A 174 -14.60 -17.42 4.90
C THR A 174 -14.15 -18.88 5.00
N ASP A 175 -14.78 -19.81 4.27
CA ASP A 175 -14.51 -21.26 4.37
C ASP A 175 -13.41 -21.77 3.41
N ASP A 176 -12.63 -20.89 2.74
CA ASP A 176 -11.58 -21.29 1.78
C ASP A 176 -10.14 -21.00 2.31
N GLU A 177 -9.85 -21.29 3.59
CA GLU A 177 -8.47 -21.42 4.09
C GLU A 177 -8.27 -22.63 4.99
#